data_ac679ffb47e83d3724c24f83799b92fd
#
_entry.id   ac679ffb47e83d3724c24f83799b92fd
#
_cell.length_a   1.000
_cell.length_b   1.000
_cell.length_c   1.000
_cell.angle_alpha   90.00
_cell.angle_beta   90.00
_cell.angle_gamma   90.00
#
_symmetry.space_group_name_H-M   'P 1'
#
loop_
_entity.id
_entity.type
_entity.pdbx_description
1 polymer ?
#
loop_
_entity_poly.entity_id
_entity_poly.type
_entity_poly.pdbx_seq_one_letter_code
_entity_poly.pdbx_strand_id
1 'polypeptide(L)'
;LSDIKLFRIYDDSAEELAGRSVTVEKSLQNILEQHLETFLGVRFLATEYNTGKKHAGRIDTLGIDENNSPVIIEYKRAVNENVVTQGLFYLDWLLDHKAEFELMVMRTYGIEVSNAIEWSSPRLLCIAGGFTKFDRHAVEQIHRNIELYVYKYYDEGLLLLELVNATTAQTMHINEQTENQRNVSVKVKTVSDYLEQANTQITDRYEALKAYMMALGDDVQIKILKHYIAFKRIKNFVCLEIHPQTGRILLYVKVNPDQVTLENGFTRDVRNIGHFGTGNLEVAITSDADIERAKHLISMAYDVS
;
A
#
# COMPACT_ATOMS: atom_id res chain seq x y z
N LEU A 1 -6.31 14.26 16.21
CA LEU A 1 -5.21 13.43 16.73
C LEU A 1 -5.80 12.54 17.78
N SER A 2 -5.67 11.23 17.60
CA SER A 2 -5.94 10.28 18.67
C SER A 2 -4.90 10.49 19.78
N ASP A 3 -5.34 10.63 21.03
CA ASP A 3 -4.43 10.64 22.18
C ASP A 3 -4.12 9.18 22.56
N ILE A 4 -3.15 8.59 21.83
CA ILE A 4 -2.74 7.21 22.10
C ILE A 4 -1.79 7.20 23.29
N LYS A 5 -2.15 6.42 24.32
CA LYS A 5 -1.34 6.16 25.49
C LYS A 5 -1.00 4.68 25.58
N LEU A 6 0.22 4.38 25.90
CA LEU A 6 0.70 3.01 26.09
C LEU A 6 0.98 2.79 27.57
N PHE A 7 0.47 1.70 28.11
CA PHE A 7 0.66 1.34 29.51
C PHE A 7 1.34 -0.02 29.61
N ARG A 8 2.25 -0.14 30.56
CA ARG A 8 2.74 -1.44 31.02
C ARG A 8 1.90 -1.89 32.20
N ILE A 9 1.36 -3.09 32.14
CA ILE A 9 0.54 -3.66 33.20
C ILE A 9 1.35 -4.70 33.95
N TYR A 10 1.37 -4.57 35.28
CA TYR A 10 1.91 -5.52 36.24
C TYR A 10 0.73 -6.10 37.06
N ASP A 11 0.96 -7.15 37.82
CA ASP A 11 -0.13 -7.82 38.58
C ASP A 11 -0.94 -6.84 39.47
N ASP A 12 -0.25 -5.88 40.12
CA ASP A 12 -0.88 -4.94 41.08
C ASP A 12 -0.77 -3.46 40.66
N SER A 13 -0.25 -3.14 39.45
CA SER A 13 0.00 -1.75 39.04
C SER A 13 0.00 -1.57 37.54
N ALA A 14 -0.16 -0.33 37.11
CA ALA A 14 0.02 0.07 35.69
C ALA A 14 0.91 1.32 35.63
N GLU A 15 1.83 1.33 34.68
CA GLU A 15 2.74 2.44 34.42
C GLU A 15 2.50 2.98 32.98
N GLU A 16 2.29 4.29 32.87
CA GLU A 16 2.21 4.94 31.54
C GLU A 16 3.62 5.07 30.94
N LEU A 17 3.82 4.50 29.76
CA LEU A 17 5.07 4.64 29.01
C LEU A 17 5.08 5.99 28.29
N ALA A 18 6.06 6.83 28.62
CA ALA A 18 6.22 8.13 27.98
C ALA A 18 6.73 7.98 26.53
N GLY A 19 5.87 8.32 25.58
CA GLY A 19 6.27 8.40 24.17
C GLY A 19 7.08 9.66 23.88
N ARG A 20 8.17 9.53 23.15
CA ARG A 20 9.03 10.64 22.75
C ARG A 20 9.35 10.62 21.25
N SER A 21 9.70 11.76 20.68
CA SER A 21 10.31 11.81 19.37
C SER A 21 11.75 11.31 19.46
N VAL A 22 12.25 10.63 18.42
CA VAL A 22 13.69 10.29 18.33
C VAL A 22 14.53 11.56 18.36
N THR A 23 15.70 11.43 18.96
CA THR A 23 16.61 12.57 19.16
C THR A 23 17.16 13.11 17.83
N VAL A 24 17.33 12.24 16.84
CA VAL A 24 17.87 12.57 15.51
C VAL A 24 17.01 11.91 14.43
N GLU A 25 16.60 12.69 13.43
CA GLU A 25 15.83 12.24 12.24
C GLU A 25 16.48 11.03 11.57
N LYS A 26 17.80 11.07 11.39
CA LYS A 26 18.58 9.96 10.82
C LYS A 26 18.47 8.65 11.60
N SER A 27 18.28 8.70 12.92
CA SER A 27 18.07 7.48 13.71
C SER A 27 16.73 6.81 13.40
N LEU A 28 15.66 7.60 13.19
CA LEU A 28 14.37 7.09 12.75
C LEU A 28 14.47 6.47 11.36
N GLN A 29 15.08 7.19 10.41
CA GLN A 29 15.30 6.72 9.05
C GLN A 29 16.03 5.37 9.06
N ASN A 30 17.13 5.24 9.80
CA ASN A 30 17.91 4.00 9.86
C ASN A 30 17.09 2.82 10.42
N ILE A 31 16.28 3.05 11.48
CA ILE A 31 15.42 2.00 12.05
C ILE A 31 14.39 1.54 11.01
N LEU A 32 13.75 2.49 10.32
CA LEU A 32 12.73 2.15 9.35
C LEU A 32 13.31 1.50 8.09
N GLU A 33 14.45 1.96 7.57
CA GLU A 33 15.12 1.39 6.41
C GLU A 33 15.58 -0.05 6.64
N GLN A 34 16.04 -0.40 7.85
CA GLN A 34 16.43 -1.77 8.20
C GLN A 34 15.28 -2.77 8.14
N HIS A 35 14.04 -2.33 8.36
CA HIS A 35 12.86 -3.17 8.45
C HIS A 35 11.68 -2.62 7.63
N LEU A 36 11.97 -1.95 6.51
CA LEU A 36 11.01 -1.17 5.73
C LEU A 36 9.84 -2.01 5.23
N GLU A 37 10.12 -3.24 4.82
CA GLU A 37 9.08 -4.18 4.38
C GLU A 37 8.17 -4.62 5.53
N THR A 38 8.74 -4.83 6.72
CA THR A 38 7.95 -5.16 7.92
C THR A 38 7.03 -4.02 8.33
N PHE A 39 7.54 -2.79 8.37
CA PHE A 39 6.77 -1.63 8.81
C PHE A 39 5.75 -1.15 7.77
N LEU A 40 6.14 -1.07 6.51
CA LEU A 40 5.41 -0.32 5.49
C LEU A 40 5.05 -1.13 4.24
N GLY A 41 5.47 -2.40 4.14
CA GLY A 41 5.32 -3.21 2.93
C GLY A 41 6.10 -2.62 1.74
N VAL A 42 7.23 -1.98 2.01
CA VAL A 42 8.07 -1.33 0.99
C VAL A 42 9.43 -2.01 0.95
N ARG A 43 9.84 -2.47 -0.20
CA ARG A 43 11.19 -2.99 -0.46
C ARG A 43 12.14 -1.81 -0.66
N PHE A 44 13.25 -1.79 0.06
CA PHE A 44 14.23 -0.70 0.05
C PHE A 44 15.03 -0.66 -1.26
N LEU A 45 15.24 0.53 -1.82
CA LEU A 45 16.08 0.73 -3.02
C LEU A 45 17.30 1.59 -2.76
N ALA A 46 17.12 2.76 -2.16
CA ALA A 46 18.21 3.68 -1.91
C ALA A 46 17.91 4.59 -0.71
N THR A 47 18.97 4.96 0.01
CA THR A 47 18.99 6.00 1.04
C THR A 47 19.67 7.25 0.53
N GLU A 48 19.21 8.44 0.95
CA GLU A 48 19.87 9.72 0.68
C GLU A 48 20.17 9.93 -0.81
N TYR A 49 19.17 9.60 -1.67
CA TYR A 49 19.35 9.58 -3.11
C TYR A 49 19.41 10.99 -3.69
N ASN A 50 20.53 11.32 -4.35
CA ASN A 50 20.77 12.65 -4.93
C ASN A 50 19.97 12.83 -6.23
N THR A 51 19.14 13.87 -6.30
CA THR A 51 18.28 14.21 -7.45
C THR A 51 18.99 14.98 -8.56
N GLY A 52 20.31 15.06 -8.49
CA GLY A 52 21.14 15.74 -9.50
C GLY A 52 21.13 17.26 -9.38
N LYS A 53 21.81 17.92 -10.33
CA LYS A 53 22.07 19.37 -10.26
C LYS A 53 20.81 20.22 -10.45
N LYS A 54 19.81 19.76 -11.22
CA LYS A 54 18.62 20.54 -11.55
C LYS A 54 17.67 20.65 -10.35
N HIS A 55 17.39 19.54 -9.68
CA HIS A 55 16.53 19.49 -8.49
C HIS A 55 17.32 19.78 -7.21
N ALA A 56 18.65 19.57 -7.23
CA ALA A 56 19.59 19.93 -6.17
C ALA A 56 19.14 19.49 -4.76
N GLY A 57 18.45 18.34 -4.67
CA GLY A 57 17.91 17.79 -3.44
C GLY A 57 18.39 16.36 -3.19
N ARG A 58 17.90 15.79 -2.10
CA ARG A 58 18.25 14.45 -1.69
C ARG A 58 17.02 13.79 -1.07
N ILE A 59 16.54 12.74 -1.73
CA ILE A 59 15.42 11.93 -1.26
C ILE A 59 15.90 11.09 -0.08
N ASP A 60 15.22 11.14 1.05
CA ASP A 60 15.63 10.41 2.25
C ASP A 60 15.64 8.90 2.00
N THR A 61 14.52 8.33 1.51
CA THR A 61 14.44 6.90 1.17
C THR A 61 13.63 6.69 -0.11
N LEU A 62 14.17 5.88 -1.03
CA LEU A 62 13.47 5.34 -2.20
C LEU A 62 13.17 3.87 -1.99
N GLY A 63 12.00 3.43 -2.44
CA GLY A 63 11.58 2.05 -2.38
C GLY A 63 10.55 1.70 -3.45
N ILE A 64 10.11 0.45 -3.41
CA ILE A 64 9.04 -0.08 -4.24
C ILE A 64 8.07 -0.88 -3.36
N ASP A 65 6.76 -0.61 -3.46
CA ASP A 65 5.78 -1.26 -2.59
C ASP A 65 5.40 -2.69 -3.04
N GLU A 66 4.54 -3.34 -2.27
CA GLU A 66 4.00 -4.68 -2.53
C GLU A 66 3.29 -4.77 -3.89
N ASN A 67 2.81 -3.66 -4.43
CA ASN A 67 2.12 -3.55 -5.72
C ASN A 67 3.04 -3.10 -6.85
N ASN A 68 4.35 -3.11 -6.63
CA ASN A 68 5.38 -2.60 -7.53
C ASN A 68 5.24 -1.11 -7.85
N SER A 69 4.60 -0.31 -7.00
CA SER A 69 4.57 1.13 -7.17
C SER A 69 5.80 1.78 -6.56
N PRO A 70 6.39 2.78 -7.24
CA PRO A 70 7.47 3.57 -6.69
C PRO A 70 7.04 4.29 -5.40
N VAL A 71 7.92 4.33 -4.41
CA VAL A 71 7.67 4.96 -3.12
C VAL A 71 8.81 5.90 -2.77
N ILE A 72 8.45 7.13 -2.41
CA ILE A 72 9.33 8.10 -1.75
C ILE A 72 8.92 8.18 -0.29
N ILE A 73 9.89 8.18 0.61
CA ILE A 73 9.66 8.36 2.05
C ILE A 73 10.52 9.52 2.52
N GLU A 74 9.88 10.49 3.15
CA GLU A 74 10.52 11.66 3.77
C GLU A 74 10.26 11.64 5.26
N TYR A 75 11.30 11.94 6.05
CA TYR A 75 11.23 11.93 7.50
C TYR A 75 11.38 13.33 8.06
N LYS A 76 10.63 13.62 9.12
CA LYS A 76 10.81 14.84 9.91
C LYS A 76 10.67 14.56 11.40
N ARG A 77 11.51 15.22 12.17
CA ARG A 77 11.48 15.12 13.62
C ARG A 77 10.32 15.89 14.23
N ALA A 78 10.09 17.10 13.75
CA ALA A 78 9.19 18.07 14.37
C ALA A 78 7.93 18.32 13.55
N VAL A 79 6.90 18.81 14.22
CA VAL A 79 5.72 19.43 13.62
C VAL A 79 6.13 20.74 12.95
N ASN A 80 5.50 21.16 11.85
CA ASN A 80 5.72 22.41 11.11
C ASN A 80 6.93 22.45 10.16
N GLU A 81 7.49 21.33 9.80
CA GLU A 81 8.46 21.27 8.70
C GLU A 81 7.75 20.97 7.37
N ASN A 82 8.30 21.47 6.27
CA ASN A 82 7.68 21.35 4.92
C ASN A 82 7.86 19.95 4.30
N VAL A 83 7.62 18.88 5.04
CA VAL A 83 7.83 17.50 4.58
C VAL A 83 6.98 17.16 3.37
N VAL A 84 5.72 17.59 3.34
CA VAL A 84 4.80 17.33 2.22
C VAL A 84 5.27 18.05 0.96
N THR A 85 5.62 19.34 1.07
CA THR A 85 6.10 20.13 -0.07
C THR A 85 7.44 19.58 -0.61
N GLN A 86 8.34 19.17 0.27
CA GLN A 86 9.61 18.57 -0.09
C GLN A 86 9.39 17.24 -0.81
N GLY A 87 8.55 16.38 -0.26
CA GLY A 87 8.21 15.09 -0.87
C GLY A 87 7.53 15.22 -2.23
N LEU A 88 6.64 16.21 -2.40
CA LEU A 88 6.03 16.50 -3.72
C LEU A 88 7.05 16.93 -4.76
N PHE A 89 8.05 17.73 -4.36
CA PHE A 89 9.14 18.12 -5.25
C PHE A 89 9.96 16.90 -5.72
N TYR A 90 10.18 15.94 -4.83
CA TYR A 90 10.87 14.69 -5.19
C TYR A 90 9.98 13.73 -5.98
N LEU A 91 8.68 13.74 -5.74
CA LEU A 91 7.73 12.96 -6.54
C LEU A 91 7.69 13.44 -7.99
N ASP A 92 7.80 14.75 -8.23
CA ASP A 92 7.94 15.34 -9.56
C ASP A 92 9.24 14.88 -10.24
N TRP A 93 10.37 14.93 -9.52
CA TRP A 93 11.62 14.38 -9.99
C TRP A 93 11.50 12.90 -10.41
N LEU A 94 10.87 12.07 -9.57
CA LEU A 94 10.70 10.65 -9.82
C LEU A 94 9.91 10.38 -11.11
N LEU A 95 8.86 11.15 -11.35
CA LEU A 95 8.03 11.03 -12.55
C LEU A 95 8.76 11.45 -13.82
N ASP A 96 9.67 12.40 -13.71
CA ASP A 96 10.54 12.84 -14.83
C ASP A 96 11.72 11.86 -15.07
N HIS A 97 12.11 11.04 -14.09
CA HIS A 97 13.29 10.17 -14.13
C HIS A 97 12.94 8.68 -14.04
N LYS A 98 11.82 8.27 -14.65
CA LYS A 98 11.33 6.87 -14.62
C LYS A 98 12.38 5.85 -15.02
N ALA A 99 13.10 6.10 -16.12
CA ALA A 99 14.13 5.19 -16.63
C ALA A 99 15.29 4.98 -15.62
N GLU A 100 15.65 6.01 -14.85
CA GLU A 100 16.66 5.93 -13.81
C GLU A 100 16.18 5.05 -12.63
N PHE A 101 14.94 5.21 -12.23
CA PHE A 101 14.29 4.37 -11.22
C PHE A 101 14.15 2.91 -11.70
N GLU A 102 13.70 2.68 -12.93
CA GLU A 102 13.60 1.36 -13.56
C GLU A 102 14.94 0.63 -13.58
N LEU A 103 16.02 1.34 -13.96
CA LEU A 103 17.36 0.79 -13.95
C LEU A 103 17.82 0.40 -12.54
N MET A 104 17.47 1.20 -11.52
CA MET A 104 17.77 0.92 -10.12
C MET A 104 17.04 -0.35 -9.65
N VAL A 105 15.72 -0.45 -9.93
CA VAL A 105 14.91 -1.64 -9.62
C VAL A 105 15.46 -2.87 -10.33
N MET A 106 15.78 -2.75 -11.63
CA MET A 106 16.34 -3.86 -12.41
C MET A 106 17.65 -4.39 -11.83
N ARG A 107 18.54 -3.50 -11.37
CA ARG A 107 19.82 -3.89 -10.75
C ARG A 107 19.64 -4.55 -9.39
N THR A 108 18.64 -4.15 -8.61
CA THR A 108 18.44 -4.61 -7.25
C THR A 108 17.53 -5.84 -7.18
N TYR A 109 16.46 -5.87 -7.97
CA TYR A 109 15.39 -6.86 -7.88
C TYR A 109 15.17 -7.65 -9.17
N GLY A 110 15.90 -7.35 -10.23
CA GLY A 110 15.82 -8.06 -11.51
C GLY A 110 14.85 -7.43 -12.50
N ILE A 111 14.96 -7.92 -13.74
CA ILE A 111 14.23 -7.37 -14.90
C ILE A 111 12.71 -7.57 -14.78
N GLU A 112 12.26 -8.66 -14.17
CA GLU A 112 10.84 -8.98 -14.04
C GLU A 112 10.13 -7.95 -13.16
N VAL A 113 10.74 -7.57 -12.03
CA VAL A 113 10.21 -6.54 -11.13
C VAL A 113 10.25 -5.17 -11.81
N SER A 114 11.32 -4.87 -12.53
CA SER A 114 11.44 -3.60 -13.28
C SER A 114 10.34 -3.47 -14.35
N ASN A 115 10.03 -4.54 -15.08
CA ASN A 115 8.97 -4.55 -16.09
C ASN A 115 7.56 -4.48 -15.48
N ALA A 116 7.41 -4.84 -14.22
CA ALA A 116 6.15 -4.84 -13.48
C ALA A 116 5.91 -3.53 -12.69
N ILE A 117 6.75 -2.50 -12.84
CA ILE A 117 6.58 -1.23 -12.12
C ILE A 117 5.24 -0.58 -12.47
N GLU A 118 4.47 -0.24 -11.44
CA GLU A 118 3.17 0.40 -11.54
C GLU A 118 3.29 1.92 -11.42
N TRP A 119 3.43 2.57 -12.57
CA TRP A 119 3.62 4.02 -12.65
C TRP A 119 2.34 4.85 -12.51
N SER A 120 1.16 4.24 -12.53
CA SER A 120 -0.10 4.98 -12.38
C SER A 120 -0.30 5.50 -10.95
N SER A 121 0.41 4.95 -9.98
CA SER A 121 0.16 5.24 -8.57
C SER A 121 1.43 5.29 -7.70
N PRO A 122 2.45 6.10 -8.05
CA PRO A 122 3.59 6.33 -7.18
C PRO A 122 3.11 6.94 -5.86
N ARG A 123 3.78 6.61 -4.75
CA ARG A 123 3.38 6.97 -3.39
C ARG A 123 4.41 7.89 -2.75
N LEU A 124 3.91 8.85 -1.98
CA LEU A 124 4.71 9.67 -1.08
C LEU A 124 4.30 9.39 0.35
N LEU A 125 5.21 8.89 1.17
CA LEU A 125 5.03 8.67 2.59
C LEU A 125 5.78 9.76 3.36
N CYS A 126 5.06 10.52 4.18
CA CYS A 126 5.63 11.52 5.07
C CYS A 126 5.54 10.99 6.51
N ILE A 127 6.68 10.79 7.16
CA ILE A 127 6.76 10.23 8.52
C ILE A 127 7.29 11.30 9.45
N ALA A 128 6.47 11.74 10.41
CA ALA A 128 6.83 12.83 11.31
C ALA A 128 6.38 12.59 12.75
N GLY A 129 6.93 13.34 13.70
CA GLY A 129 6.46 13.36 15.09
C GLY A 129 5.05 13.95 15.25
N GLY A 130 4.51 14.57 14.21
CA GLY A 130 3.14 15.09 14.14
C GLY A 130 2.92 15.93 12.90
N PHE A 131 1.64 16.17 12.58
CA PHE A 131 1.20 17.03 11.49
C PHE A 131 0.19 18.06 12.00
N THR A 132 0.24 19.26 11.45
CA THR A 132 -0.75 20.28 11.75
C THR A 132 -2.08 19.95 11.05
N LYS A 133 -3.17 20.63 11.47
CA LYS A 133 -4.45 20.55 10.75
C LYS A 133 -4.34 21.08 9.30
N PHE A 134 -3.39 22.00 9.06
CA PHE A 134 -3.16 22.55 7.73
C PHE A 134 -2.47 21.57 6.79
N ASP A 135 -1.51 20.78 7.30
CA ASP A 135 -0.84 19.73 6.52
C ASP A 135 -1.84 18.69 6.04
N ARG A 136 -2.71 18.21 6.96
CA ARG A 136 -3.75 17.23 6.62
C ARG A 136 -4.72 17.78 5.58
N HIS A 137 -5.22 19.00 5.81
CA HIS A 137 -6.13 19.64 4.86
C HIS A 137 -5.46 19.87 3.50
N ALA A 138 -4.20 20.31 3.47
CA ALA A 138 -3.47 20.52 2.23
C ALA A 138 -3.33 19.22 1.43
N VAL A 139 -3.00 18.10 2.10
CA VAL A 139 -2.88 16.79 1.46
C VAL A 139 -4.20 16.34 0.83
N GLU A 140 -5.34 16.58 1.48
CA GLU A 140 -6.68 16.28 0.94
C GLU A 140 -7.02 17.05 -0.35
N GLN A 141 -6.37 18.18 -0.59
CA GLN A 141 -6.57 18.99 -1.81
C GLN A 141 -5.63 18.59 -2.95
N ILE A 142 -4.70 17.66 -2.71
CA ILE A 142 -3.69 17.26 -3.67
C ILE A 142 -4.07 15.91 -4.30
N HIS A 143 -4.20 15.87 -5.62
CA HIS A 143 -4.50 14.65 -6.37
C HIS A 143 -3.24 13.79 -6.57
N ARG A 144 -2.70 13.27 -5.48
CA ARG A 144 -1.56 12.34 -5.42
C ARG A 144 -1.78 11.33 -4.30
N ASN A 145 -1.08 10.21 -4.36
CA ASN A 145 -1.08 9.23 -3.28
C ASN A 145 -0.10 9.68 -2.19
N ILE A 146 -0.61 10.36 -1.19
CA ILE A 146 0.17 10.88 -0.06
C ILE A 146 -0.36 10.26 1.22
N GLU A 147 0.55 9.71 2.01
CA GLU A 147 0.25 9.08 3.28
C GLU A 147 1.03 9.80 4.38
N LEU A 148 0.33 10.21 5.44
CA LEU A 148 0.91 10.88 6.60
C LEU A 148 0.96 9.91 7.78
N TYR A 149 2.16 9.63 8.26
CA TYR A 149 2.42 8.76 9.40
C TYR A 149 2.96 9.54 10.58
N VAL A 150 2.30 9.42 11.72
CA VAL A 150 2.85 9.90 13.00
C VAL A 150 3.58 8.75 13.67
N TYR A 151 4.78 9.02 14.18
CA TYR A 151 5.52 8.06 14.96
C TYR A 151 5.69 8.52 16.42
N LYS A 152 5.75 7.57 17.34
CA LYS A 152 6.20 7.77 18.71
C LYS A 152 7.15 6.64 19.09
N TYR A 153 8.28 6.98 19.67
CA TYR A 153 9.22 6.02 20.20
C TYR A 153 9.05 5.93 21.71
N TYR A 154 8.91 4.73 22.23
CA TYR A 154 8.83 4.45 23.65
C TYR A 154 10.11 3.77 24.11
N ASP A 155 10.42 3.88 25.40
CA ASP A 155 11.53 3.16 25.97
C ASP A 155 11.35 1.64 25.75
N GLU A 156 12.45 0.89 25.82
CA GLU A 156 12.49 -0.56 25.58
C GLU A 156 12.28 -1.00 24.11
N GLY A 157 12.52 -0.09 23.16
CA GLY A 157 12.53 -0.44 21.74
C GLY A 157 11.13 -0.55 21.11
N LEU A 158 10.09 0.03 21.72
CA LEU A 158 8.76 0.08 21.13
C LEU A 158 8.61 1.30 20.24
N LEU A 159 8.15 1.08 19.01
CA LEU A 159 7.82 2.11 18.03
C LEU A 159 6.33 2.02 17.68
N LEU A 160 5.60 3.13 17.90
CA LEU A 160 4.26 3.32 17.32
C LEU A 160 4.41 4.01 15.97
N LEU A 161 3.73 3.49 14.98
CA LEU A 161 3.55 4.09 13.65
C LEU A 161 2.06 4.14 13.35
N GLU A 162 1.49 5.34 13.24
CA GLU A 162 0.06 5.57 13.02
C GLU A 162 -0.16 6.26 11.67
N LEU A 163 -0.95 5.66 10.80
CA LEU A 163 -1.43 6.31 9.57
C LEU A 163 -2.55 7.30 9.96
N VAL A 164 -2.28 8.59 9.87
CA VAL A 164 -3.21 9.64 10.31
C VAL A 164 -3.97 10.32 9.18
N ASN A 165 -3.49 10.16 7.95
CA ASN A 165 -4.17 10.62 6.74
C ASN A 165 -3.61 9.87 5.52
N ALA A 166 -4.48 9.52 4.58
CA ALA A 166 -4.07 8.98 3.30
C ALA A 166 -5.00 9.51 2.20
N THR A 167 -4.40 9.97 1.10
CA THR A 167 -5.13 10.38 -0.10
C THR A 167 -4.77 9.47 -1.25
N THR A 168 -5.76 9.21 -2.09
CA THR A 168 -5.58 8.43 -3.32
C THR A 168 -5.81 9.33 -4.51
N ALA A 169 -4.88 9.37 -5.45
CA ALA A 169 -5.12 10.00 -6.73
C ALA A 169 -6.33 9.32 -7.38
N GLN A 170 -7.43 10.06 -7.51
CA GLN A 170 -8.57 9.55 -8.28
C GLN A 170 -8.07 9.32 -9.69
N THR A 171 -8.15 8.08 -10.16
CA THR A 171 -7.90 7.75 -11.55
C THR A 171 -9.00 8.45 -12.35
N MET A 172 -8.70 9.63 -12.88
CA MET A 172 -9.56 10.19 -13.92
C MET A 172 -9.48 9.20 -15.07
N HIS A 173 -10.61 8.63 -15.46
CA HIS A 173 -10.77 8.02 -16.75
C HIS A 173 -10.59 9.13 -17.80
N ILE A 174 -9.33 9.43 -18.11
CA ILE A 174 -8.99 10.22 -19.28
C ILE A 174 -9.21 9.26 -20.43
N ASN A 175 -10.34 9.41 -21.09
CA ASN A 175 -10.51 8.96 -22.46
C ASN A 175 -9.50 9.73 -23.30
N GLU A 176 -8.26 9.30 -23.31
CA GLU A 176 -7.32 9.66 -24.37
C GLU A 176 -7.73 8.92 -25.64
N GLN A 177 -8.68 9.49 -26.35
CA GLN A 177 -8.76 9.34 -27.78
C GLN A 177 -7.55 10.08 -28.37
N THR A 178 -6.41 9.43 -28.39
CA THR A 178 -5.33 9.80 -29.28
C THR A 178 -5.38 8.80 -30.46
N GLU A 179 -5.97 9.27 -31.53
CA GLU A 179 -5.85 8.67 -32.85
C GLU A 179 -4.37 8.54 -33.27
N ASN A 180 -4.13 7.45 -33.98
CA ASN A 180 -2.96 7.10 -34.78
C ASN A 180 -1.75 6.48 -34.06
N GLN A 181 -1.76 5.13 -34.00
CA GLN A 181 -0.75 4.37 -34.76
C GLN A 181 -1.14 2.87 -34.79
N ARG A 182 -1.27 2.33 -36.01
CA ARG A 182 -1.48 0.92 -36.31
C ARG A 182 -0.26 0.11 -35.83
N ASN A 183 -0.37 -0.43 -34.62
CA ASN A 183 0.38 -1.61 -34.23
C ASN A 183 -0.63 -2.55 -33.56
N VAL A 184 -0.77 -3.75 -34.08
CA VAL A 184 -1.58 -4.83 -33.52
C VAL A 184 -0.82 -5.34 -32.28
N SER A 185 -0.89 -4.57 -31.19
CA SER A 185 -0.55 -5.06 -29.88
C SER A 185 -1.78 -5.77 -29.33
N VAL A 186 -1.65 -7.02 -28.93
CA VAL A 186 -2.68 -7.73 -28.17
C VAL A 186 -3.00 -6.86 -26.95
N LYS A 187 -4.20 -6.24 -26.93
CA LYS A 187 -4.63 -5.37 -25.85
C LYS A 187 -4.78 -6.24 -24.59
N VAL A 188 -3.83 -6.14 -23.68
CA VAL A 188 -3.89 -6.87 -22.42
C VAL A 188 -5.04 -6.29 -21.60
N LYS A 189 -6.03 -7.13 -21.29
CA LYS A 189 -7.20 -6.74 -20.49
C LYS A 189 -6.78 -6.33 -19.09
N THR A 190 -7.42 -5.26 -18.61
CA THR A 190 -7.25 -4.77 -17.22
C THR A 190 -8.35 -5.31 -16.32
N VAL A 191 -8.20 -5.17 -15.00
CA VAL A 191 -9.25 -5.54 -14.04
C VAL A 191 -10.56 -4.77 -14.27
N SER A 192 -10.47 -3.52 -14.73
CA SER A 192 -11.64 -2.72 -15.13
C SER A 192 -12.36 -3.32 -16.35
N ASP A 193 -11.60 -3.77 -17.36
CA ASP A 193 -12.17 -4.46 -18.51
C ASP A 193 -12.86 -5.78 -18.11
N TYR A 194 -12.35 -6.47 -17.08
CA TYR A 194 -12.98 -7.68 -16.54
C TYR A 194 -14.26 -7.38 -15.78
N LEU A 195 -14.31 -6.28 -15.00
CA LEU A 195 -15.52 -5.82 -14.33
C LEU A 195 -16.62 -5.45 -15.33
N GLU A 196 -16.28 -4.73 -16.39
CA GLU A 196 -17.23 -4.37 -17.46
C GLU A 196 -17.78 -5.60 -18.20
N GLN A 197 -17.01 -6.67 -18.30
CA GLN A 197 -17.41 -7.93 -18.94
C GLN A 197 -18.08 -8.91 -17.96
N ALA A 198 -18.06 -8.62 -16.68
CA ALA A 198 -18.66 -9.45 -15.65
C ALA A 198 -20.20 -9.46 -15.80
N ASN A 199 -20.81 -10.61 -15.52
CA ASN A 199 -22.26 -10.68 -15.39
C ASN A 199 -22.71 -10.05 -14.05
N THR A 200 -24.00 -9.77 -13.93
CA THR A 200 -24.60 -9.14 -12.75
C THR A 200 -24.22 -9.87 -11.44
N GLN A 201 -24.18 -11.20 -11.44
CA GLN A 201 -23.85 -11.98 -10.25
C GLN A 201 -22.40 -11.73 -9.75
N ILE A 202 -21.43 -11.64 -10.67
CA ILE A 202 -20.04 -11.33 -10.30
C ILE A 202 -19.93 -9.89 -9.80
N THR A 203 -20.60 -8.96 -10.47
CA THR A 203 -20.63 -7.55 -10.07
C THR A 203 -21.24 -7.39 -8.68
N ASP A 204 -22.38 -8.02 -8.42
CA ASP A 204 -23.04 -7.98 -7.10
C ASP A 204 -22.14 -8.55 -6.00
N ARG A 205 -21.47 -9.69 -6.25
CA ARG A 205 -20.51 -10.28 -5.32
C ARG A 205 -19.31 -9.38 -5.07
N TYR A 206 -18.79 -8.75 -6.13
CA TYR A 206 -17.69 -7.78 -6.00
C TYR A 206 -18.10 -6.60 -5.13
N GLU A 207 -19.27 -6.00 -5.38
CA GLU A 207 -19.73 -4.86 -4.59
C GLU A 207 -20.02 -5.27 -3.12
N ALA A 208 -20.54 -6.47 -2.89
CA ALA A 208 -20.75 -6.99 -1.53
C ALA A 208 -19.42 -7.20 -0.77
N LEU A 209 -18.41 -7.78 -1.43
CA LEU A 209 -17.07 -7.94 -0.86
C LEU A 209 -16.41 -6.59 -0.57
N LYS A 210 -16.49 -5.67 -1.52
CA LYS A 210 -15.95 -4.30 -1.41
C LYS A 210 -16.62 -3.56 -0.25
N ALA A 211 -17.94 -3.57 -0.17
CA ALA A 211 -18.69 -2.94 0.92
C ALA A 211 -18.29 -3.51 2.29
N TYR A 212 -18.13 -4.83 2.38
CA TYR A 212 -17.68 -5.48 3.61
C TYR A 212 -16.25 -5.04 4.00
N MET A 213 -15.30 -5.11 3.07
CA MET A 213 -13.91 -4.74 3.35
C MET A 213 -13.77 -3.26 3.71
N MET A 214 -14.50 -2.37 3.03
CA MET A 214 -14.50 -0.94 3.37
C MET A 214 -15.15 -0.63 4.72
N ALA A 215 -16.06 -1.47 5.20
CA ALA A 215 -16.68 -1.30 6.50
C ALA A 215 -15.83 -1.80 7.68
N LEU A 216 -14.69 -2.45 7.43
CA LEU A 216 -13.79 -2.93 8.49
C LEU A 216 -13.08 -1.78 9.21
N GLY A 217 -12.82 -0.66 8.54
CA GLY A 217 -12.20 0.52 9.15
C GLY A 217 -12.11 1.71 8.21
N ASP A 218 -12.06 2.90 8.79
CA ASP A 218 -11.94 4.17 8.04
C ASP A 218 -10.57 4.34 7.36
N ASP A 219 -9.58 3.52 7.74
CA ASP A 219 -8.23 3.51 7.20
C ASP A 219 -8.06 2.56 6.00
N VAL A 220 -9.13 1.86 5.59
CA VAL A 220 -9.10 0.98 4.41
C VAL A 220 -9.06 1.80 3.13
N GLN A 221 -8.10 1.47 2.28
CA GLN A 221 -7.91 2.07 0.97
C GLN A 221 -8.07 1.00 -0.12
N ILE A 222 -8.64 1.40 -1.26
CA ILE A 222 -8.72 0.57 -2.46
C ILE A 222 -7.71 1.07 -3.48
N LYS A 223 -6.93 0.16 -4.05
CA LYS A 223 -6.03 0.44 -5.17
C LYS A 223 -6.38 -0.46 -6.34
N ILE A 224 -6.82 0.15 -7.44
CA ILE A 224 -7.10 -0.56 -8.68
C ILE A 224 -5.82 -0.63 -9.50
N LEU A 225 -5.35 -1.84 -9.76
CA LEU A 225 -4.15 -2.12 -10.54
C LEU A 225 -4.54 -2.81 -11.86
N LYS A 226 -3.56 -3.01 -12.72
CA LYS A 226 -3.81 -3.57 -14.05
C LYS A 226 -4.51 -4.93 -14.03
N HIS A 227 -4.14 -5.81 -13.11
CA HIS A 227 -4.61 -7.20 -13.09
C HIS A 227 -5.44 -7.57 -11.87
N TYR A 228 -5.45 -6.75 -10.82
CA TYR A 228 -6.15 -7.02 -9.57
C TYR A 228 -6.52 -5.72 -8.85
N ILE A 229 -7.36 -5.85 -7.84
CA ILE A 229 -7.73 -4.77 -6.92
C ILE A 229 -7.14 -5.09 -5.56
N ALA A 230 -6.34 -4.19 -5.01
CA ALA A 230 -5.78 -4.33 -3.67
C ALA A 230 -6.62 -3.55 -2.65
N PHE A 231 -6.96 -4.21 -1.55
CA PHE A 231 -7.50 -3.60 -0.34
C PHE A 231 -6.39 -3.55 0.69
N LYS A 232 -6.07 -2.36 1.16
CA LYS A 232 -4.93 -2.12 2.03
C LYS A 232 -5.27 -1.20 3.19
N ARG A 233 -4.49 -1.31 4.25
CA ARG A 233 -4.27 -0.32 5.30
C ARG A 233 -2.86 0.27 5.09
N ILE A 234 -1.93 0.04 6.01
CA ILE A 234 -0.51 0.28 5.77
C ILE A 234 0.01 -0.67 4.66
N LYS A 235 -0.38 -1.95 4.75
CA LYS A 235 -0.06 -3.01 3.78
C LYS A 235 -1.33 -3.62 3.20
N ASN A 236 -1.20 -4.34 2.08
CA ASN A 236 -2.32 -5.08 1.52
C ASN A 236 -2.78 -6.16 2.50
N PHE A 237 -4.09 -6.29 2.70
CA PHE A 237 -4.66 -7.43 3.42
C PHE A 237 -5.44 -8.38 2.50
N VAL A 238 -6.00 -7.85 1.40
CA VAL A 238 -6.64 -8.67 0.34
C VAL A 238 -6.25 -8.11 -1.03
N CYS A 239 -5.87 -9.00 -1.93
CA CYS A 239 -5.80 -8.72 -3.37
C CYS A 239 -6.88 -9.53 -4.06
N LEU A 240 -7.67 -8.90 -4.94
CA LEU A 240 -8.85 -9.47 -5.57
C LEU A 240 -8.68 -9.53 -7.08
N GLU A 241 -8.84 -10.70 -7.66
CA GLU A 241 -8.90 -10.93 -9.10
C GLU A 241 -10.31 -11.29 -9.55
N ILE A 242 -10.70 -10.83 -10.74
CA ILE A 242 -12.00 -11.12 -11.33
C ILE A 242 -11.81 -12.00 -12.55
N HIS A 243 -12.48 -13.14 -12.57
CA HIS A 243 -12.44 -14.12 -13.66
C HIS A 243 -13.82 -14.33 -14.29
N PRO A 244 -14.28 -13.44 -15.18
CA PRO A 244 -15.64 -13.48 -15.75
C PRO A 244 -15.93 -14.78 -16.52
N GLN A 245 -14.90 -15.35 -17.16
CA GLN A 245 -15.06 -16.57 -17.97
C GLN A 245 -15.40 -17.79 -17.13
N THR A 246 -14.92 -17.84 -15.89
CA THR A 246 -15.16 -18.97 -14.96
C THR A 246 -16.22 -18.65 -13.91
N GLY A 247 -16.76 -17.42 -13.90
CA GLY A 247 -17.74 -16.98 -12.92
C GLY A 247 -17.20 -16.83 -11.50
N ARG A 248 -15.88 -16.60 -11.36
CA ARG A 248 -15.19 -16.60 -10.05
C ARG A 248 -14.60 -15.25 -9.73
N ILE A 249 -14.55 -14.95 -8.43
CA ILE A 249 -13.66 -13.95 -7.84
C ILE A 249 -12.66 -14.71 -6.98
N LEU A 250 -11.36 -14.44 -7.15
CA LEU A 250 -10.31 -14.99 -6.32
C LEU A 250 -9.82 -13.88 -5.37
N LEU A 251 -9.77 -14.21 -4.08
CA LEU A 251 -9.18 -13.36 -3.06
C LEU A 251 -7.85 -13.99 -2.63
N TYR A 252 -6.80 -13.21 -2.63
CA TYR A 252 -5.52 -13.56 -2.03
C TYR A 252 -5.43 -12.82 -0.71
N VAL A 253 -5.61 -13.55 0.38
CA VAL A 253 -5.67 -12.99 1.74
C VAL A 253 -4.36 -13.18 2.46
N LYS A 254 -3.97 -12.18 3.26
CA LYS A 254 -2.71 -12.20 4.03
C LYS A 254 -2.86 -12.96 5.35
N VAL A 255 -3.17 -14.24 5.21
CA VAL A 255 -3.34 -15.19 6.32
C VAL A 255 -2.32 -16.31 6.16
N ASN A 256 -1.74 -16.77 7.28
CA ASN A 256 -0.89 -17.96 7.26
C ASN A 256 -1.75 -19.22 7.01
N PRO A 257 -1.56 -19.93 5.89
CA PRO A 257 -2.35 -21.13 5.59
C PRO A 257 -2.26 -22.22 6.65
N ASP A 258 -1.18 -22.26 7.45
CA ASP A 258 -1.00 -23.24 8.52
C ASP A 258 -1.95 -23.01 9.72
N GLN A 259 -2.60 -21.84 9.78
CA GLN A 259 -3.56 -21.46 10.82
C GLN A 259 -5.03 -21.70 10.42
N VAL A 260 -5.26 -22.23 9.21
CA VAL A 260 -6.60 -22.40 8.65
C VAL A 260 -6.77 -23.84 8.16
N THR A 261 -7.97 -24.39 8.30
CA THR A 261 -8.31 -25.65 7.64
C THR A 261 -8.55 -25.36 6.15
N LEU A 262 -7.74 -25.95 5.29
CA LEU A 262 -7.91 -25.82 3.83
C LEU A 262 -9.10 -26.66 3.37
N GLU A 263 -9.94 -26.06 2.52
CA GLU A 263 -11.14 -26.70 1.97
C GLU A 263 -11.07 -26.74 0.45
N ASN A 264 -11.15 -27.92 -0.12
CA ASN A 264 -11.06 -28.13 -1.57
C ASN A 264 -12.16 -27.33 -2.31
N GLY A 265 -11.74 -26.54 -3.31
CA GLY A 265 -12.63 -25.70 -4.10
C GLY A 265 -12.98 -24.34 -3.45
N PHE A 266 -12.57 -24.09 -2.20
CA PHE A 266 -12.78 -22.84 -1.52
C PHE A 266 -11.48 -22.17 -1.08
N THR A 267 -10.56 -22.88 -0.39
CA THR A 267 -9.29 -22.31 0.08
C THR A 267 -8.11 -23.13 -0.44
N ARG A 268 -7.01 -22.45 -0.79
CA ARG A 268 -5.76 -23.05 -1.27
C ARG A 268 -4.55 -22.28 -0.75
N ASP A 269 -3.52 -23.01 -0.28
CA ASP A 269 -2.20 -22.45 0.00
C ASP A 269 -1.51 -22.05 -1.30
N VAL A 270 -1.13 -20.78 -1.41
CA VAL A 270 -0.50 -20.22 -2.60
C VAL A 270 0.88 -19.61 -2.33
N ARG A 271 1.50 -19.91 -1.18
CA ARG A 271 2.85 -19.41 -0.82
C ARG A 271 3.91 -19.70 -1.90
N ASN A 272 3.75 -20.80 -2.62
CA ASN A 272 4.67 -21.25 -3.68
C ASN A 272 4.03 -21.22 -5.08
N ILE A 273 2.93 -20.50 -5.25
CA ILE A 273 2.21 -20.41 -6.52
C ILE A 273 2.19 -18.95 -6.95
N GLY A 274 2.65 -18.67 -8.18
CA GLY A 274 2.61 -17.32 -8.72
C GLY A 274 1.17 -16.84 -8.94
N HIS A 275 0.87 -15.62 -8.47
CA HIS A 275 -0.40 -14.92 -8.67
C HIS A 275 -0.14 -13.42 -8.69
N PHE A 276 -1.14 -12.62 -9.10
CA PHE A 276 -1.04 -11.17 -9.01
C PHE A 276 -1.35 -10.68 -7.59
N GLY A 277 -0.62 -9.64 -7.16
CA GLY A 277 -0.76 -9.07 -5.83
C GLY A 277 -0.09 -9.91 -4.75
N THR A 278 -0.50 -9.70 -3.50
CA THR A 278 0.05 -10.34 -2.30
C THR A 278 -1.02 -11.11 -1.56
N GLY A 279 -0.61 -12.16 -0.86
CA GLY A 279 -1.47 -13.03 -0.06
C GLY A 279 -0.94 -14.46 -0.09
N ASN A 280 -1.11 -15.18 1.01
CA ASN A 280 -0.60 -16.56 1.15
C ASN A 280 -1.69 -17.61 1.00
N LEU A 281 -2.95 -17.18 1.14
CA LEU A 281 -4.13 -18.02 1.05
C LEU A 281 -5.05 -17.51 -0.06
N GLU A 282 -5.32 -18.34 -1.06
CA GLU A 282 -6.35 -18.08 -2.07
C GLU A 282 -7.71 -18.52 -1.52
N VAL A 283 -8.72 -17.67 -1.71
CA VAL A 283 -10.12 -17.94 -1.38
C VAL A 283 -10.96 -17.74 -2.64
N ALA A 284 -11.63 -18.81 -3.10
CA ALA A 284 -12.44 -18.77 -4.31
C ALA A 284 -13.90 -18.46 -3.97
N ILE A 285 -14.42 -17.38 -4.54
CA ILE A 285 -15.82 -16.97 -4.40
C ILE A 285 -16.57 -17.36 -5.67
N THR A 286 -17.44 -18.35 -5.55
CA THR A 286 -18.26 -18.87 -6.64
C THR A 286 -19.76 -18.71 -6.36
N SER A 287 -20.12 -18.51 -5.10
CA SER A 287 -21.49 -18.31 -4.62
C SER A 287 -21.55 -17.21 -3.56
N ASP A 288 -22.75 -16.74 -3.25
CA ASP A 288 -22.97 -15.76 -2.18
C ASP A 288 -22.67 -16.35 -0.80
N ALA A 289 -22.88 -17.66 -0.63
CA ALA A 289 -22.50 -18.39 0.60
C ALA A 289 -20.98 -18.34 0.84
N ASP A 290 -20.16 -18.34 -0.23
CA ASP A 290 -18.70 -18.24 -0.10
C ASP A 290 -18.27 -16.87 0.44
N ILE A 291 -19.04 -15.80 0.17
CA ILE A 291 -18.76 -14.47 0.73
C ILE A 291 -18.86 -14.51 2.26
N GLU A 292 -19.92 -15.12 2.81
CA GLU A 292 -20.09 -15.20 4.26
C GLU A 292 -18.98 -16.00 4.94
N ARG A 293 -18.53 -17.07 4.29
CA ARG A 293 -17.40 -17.89 4.76
C ARG A 293 -16.07 -17.13 4.68
N ALA A 294 -15.87 -16.33 3.62
CA ALA A 294 -14.66 -15.56 3.41
C ALA A 294 -14.49 -14.41 4.43
N LYS A 295 -15.58 -13.87 4.98
CA LYS A 295 -15.55 -12.74 5.92
C LYS A 295 -14.61 -12.97 7.10
N HIS A 296 -14.61 -14.16 7.68
CA HIS A 296 -13.70 -14.49 8.78
C HIS A 296 -12.23 -14.40 8.36
N LEU A 297 -11.87 -14.94 7.19
CA LEU A 297 -10.50 -14.92 6.66
C LEU A 297 -10.06 -13.49 6.28
N ILE A 298 -10.98 -12.71 5.74
CA ILE A 298 -10.75 -11.29 5.43
C ILE A 298 -10.48 -10.49 6.71
N SER A 299 -11.28 -10.71 7.77
CA SER A 299 -11.06 -10.05 9.07
C SER A 299 -9.72 -10.44 9.68
N MET A 300 -9.34 -11.72 9.65
CA MET A 300 -8.02 -12.16 10.11
C MET A 300 -6.88 -11.44 9.36
N ALA A 301 -7.01 -11.29 8.03
CA ALA A 301 -6.01 -10.59 7.24
C ALA A 301 -5.97 -9.08 7.53
N TYR A 302 -7.12 -8.47 7.79
CA TYR A 302 -7.24 -7.08 8.20
C TYR A 302 -6.54 -6.80 9.54
N ASP A 303 -6.73 -7.68 10.53
CA ASP A 303 -6.18 -7.51 11.89
C ASP A 303 -4.65 -7.56 11.94
N VAL A 304 -4.00 -8.22 10.97
CA VAL A 304 -2.53 -8.38 10.91
C VAL A 304 -1.84 -7.46 9.90
N SER A 305 -2.57 -6.51 9.29
CA SER A 305 -2.06 -5.68 8.17
C SER A 305 -1.62 -4.28 8.53
#